data_a12c39615888cf938d7358ac74c24cae
#
_entry.id   a12c39615888cf938d7358ac74c24cae
#
_cell.length_a   1.000
_cell.length_b   1.000
_cell.length_c   1.000
_cell.angle_alpha   90.00
_cell.angle_beta   90.00
_cell.angle_gamma   90.00
#
_symmetry.space_group_name_H-M   'P 1'
#
loop_
_entity.id
_entity.type
_entity.pdbx_description
1 polymer ?
#
loop_
_entity_poly.entity_id
_entity_poly.type
_entity_poly.pdbx_seq_one_letter_code
_entity_poly.pdbx_strand_id
1 'polypeptide(L)'
;FEEQYEVVEQTINELLTKQTEVQESQPWVKKRKGDNGKGKTEKTVAQLPRIVVFNKIDAFTYTPKEEDDLTPIKRENISLEEMQRTWMAKLHDDCIFISAREKMNIDELKSLFYNRIKSIHIQRYPYNDFLFQQYE
;
A
#
# COMPACT_ATOMS: atom_id res chain seq x y z
N PHE A 1 3.47 13.97 4.59
CA PHE A 1 3.11 12.61 4.12
C PHE A 1 4.32 11.83 3.60
N GLU A 2 5.20 12.41 2.74
CA GLU A 2 6.35 11.70 2.17
C GLU A 2 7.29 11.14 3.23
N GLU A 3 7.73 11.96 4.16
CA GLU A 3 8.62 11.54 5.26
C GLU A 3 7.99 10.40 6.09
N GLN A 4 6.69 10.49 6.35
CA GLN A 4 5.96 9.44 7.09
C GLN A 4 5.87 8.15 6.28
N TYR A 5 5.63 8.25 4.98
CA TYR A 5 5.59 7.11 4.07
C TYR A 5 6.95 6.41 4.00
N GLU A 6 8.05 7.15 3.85
CA GLU A 6 9.41 6.61 3.82
C GLU A 6 9.78 5.88 5.11
N VAL A 7 9.43 6.47 6.27
CA VAL A 7 9.66 5.83 7.57
C VAL A 7 8.89 4.52 7.69
N VAL A 8 7.64 4.47 7.25
CA VAL A 8 6.84 3.25 7.26
C VAL A 8 7.43 2.20 6.31
N GLU A 9 7.86 2.57 5.10
CA GLU A 9 8.52 1.64 4.18
C GLU A 9 9.80 1.06 4.75
N GLN A 10 10.65 1.89 5.34
CA GLN A 10 11.89 1.45 6.00
C GLN A 10 11.59 0.47 7.13
N THR A 11 10.63 0.80 7.98
CA THR A 11 10.22 -0.07 9.11
C THR A 11 9.74 -1.44 8.62
N ILE A 12 8.92 -1.47 7.57
CA ILE A 12 8.43 -2.74 6.99
C ILE A 12 9.59 -3.54 6.40
N ASN A 13 10.52 -2.90 5.70
CA ASN A 13 11.71 -3.56 5.14
C ASN A 13 12.57 -4.19 6.25
N GLU A 14 12.83 -3.48 7.34
CA GLU A 14 13.58 -4.00 8.48
C GLU A 14 12.90 -5.20 9.14
N LEU A 15 11.56 -5.14 9.30
CA LEU A 15 10.79 -6.25 9.87
C LEU A 15 10.84 -7.50 8.97
N LEU A 16 10.76 -7.34 7.66
CA LEU A 16 10.86 -8.45 6.72
C LEU A 16 12.25 -9.08 6.73
N THR A 17 13.30 -8.27 6.79
CA THR A 17 14.69 -8.75 6.88
C THR A 17 14.91 -9.55 8.18
N LYS A 18 14.43 -9.04 9.32
CA LYS A 18 14.49 -9.76 10.60
C LYS A 18 13.73 -11.09 10.59
N GLN A 19 12.56 -11.14 9.91
CA GLN A 19 11.80 -12.38 9.79
C GLN A 19 12.54 -13.44 8.97
N THR A 20 13.23 -13.05 7.90
CA THR A 20 14.05 -13.98 7.09
C THR A 20 15.23 -14.52 7.88
N GLU A 21 15.93 -13.69 8.63
CA GLU A 21 17.05 -14.11 9.49
C GLU A 21 16.60 -15.09 10.59
N VAL A 22 15.45 -14.85 11.23
CA VAL A 22 14.90 -15.75 12.26
C VAL A 22 14.46 -17.09 11.66
N GLN A 23 13.92 -17.13 10.45
CA GLN A 23 13.55 -18.39 9.79
C GLN A 23 14.79 -19.22 9.38
N GLU A 24 15.86 -18.58 8.98
CA GLU A 24 17.11 -19.27 8.63
C GLU A 24 17.86 -19.81 9.86
N SER A 25 17.69 -19.20 11.02
CA SER A 25 18.36 -19.60 12.28
C SER A 25 17.67 -20.74 13.01
N GLN A 26 16.51 -21.21 12.56
CA GLN A 26 15.77 -22.27 13.24
C GLN A 26 16.31 -23.67 12.90
N PRO A 27 16.73 -24.49 13.91
CA PRO A 27 17.43 -25.76 13.67
C PRO A 27 16.60 -26.87 13.02
N TRP A 28 15.26 -26.73 12.93
CA TRP A 28 14.39 -27.73 12.30
C TRP A 28 14.12 -27.46 10.80
N VAL A 29 14.61 -26.37 10.23
CA VAL A 29 14.58 -26.15 8.80
C VAL A 29 15.62 -27.06 8.13
N LYS A 30 15.28 -28.34 7.96
CA LYS A 30 16.12 -29.28 7.19
C LYS A 30 16.19 -28.78 5.76
N LYS A 31 17.36 -28.30 5.34
CA LYS A 31 17.67 -28.09 3.92
C LYS A 31 17.47 -29.43 3.22
N ARG A 32 16.42 -29.56 2.43
CA ARG A 32 16.21 -30.74 1.57
C ARG A 32 17.34 -30.76 0.55
N LYS A 33 18.20 -31.79 0.65
CA LYS A 33 19.27 -32.08 -0.30
C LYS A 33 18.61 -32.35 -1.66
N GLY A 34 18.70 -31.40 -2.60
CA GLY A 34 18.18 -31.60 -3.95
C GLY A 34 17.45 -30.39 -4.56
N ASP A 35 17.32 -29.28 -3.85
CA ASP A 35 16.76 -28.07 -4.42
C ASP A 35 17.88 -27.29 -5.10
N ASN A 36 18.00 -27.49 -6.42
CA ASN A 36 18.86 -26.66 -7.28
C ASN A 36 18.39 -25.21 -7.12
N GLY A 37 19.24 -24.39 -6.48
CA GLY A 37 19.06 -23.00 -6.11
C GLY A 37 18.39 -22.08 -7.12
N LYS A 38 17.09 -22.29 -7.38
CA LYS A 38 16.21 -21.26 -7.92
C LYS A 38 15.78 -20.43 -6.73
N GLY A 39 16.37 -19.26 -6.66
CA GLY A 39 16.33 -18.33 -5.56
C GLY A 39 14.99 -18.24 -4.87
N LYS A 40 15.00 -18.42 -3.56
CA LYS A 40 14.00 -17.78 -2.71
C LYS A 40 14.13 -16.28 -2.98
N THR A 41 13.29 -15.77 -3.84
CA THR A 41 13.18 -14.33 -4.07
C THR A 41 12.79 -13.73 -2.73
N GLU A 42 13.71 -13.02 -2.10
CA GLU A 42 13.42 -12.16 -0.96
C GLU A 42 12.26 -11.27 -1.39
N LYS A 43 11.11 -11.42 -0.72
CA LYS A 43 9.96 -10.58 -1.01
C LYS A 43 10.29 -9.19 -0.52
N THR A 44 10.70 -8.32 -1.43
CA THR A 44 10.82 -6.89 -1.12
C THR A 44 9.46 -6.30 -0.83
N VAL A 45 9.40 -5.20 -0.10
CA VAL A 45 8.13 -4.48 0.23
C VAL A 45 7.31 -4.20 -1.02
N ALA A 46 7.96 -3.95 -2.16
CA ALA A 46 7.30 -3.75 -3.44
C ALA A 46 6.51 -4.98 -3.96
N GLN A 47 6.82 -6.18 -3.47
CA GLN A 47 6.15 -7.43 -3.89
C GLN A 47 5.01 -7.84 -2.95
N LEU A 48 4.84 -7.15 -1.82
CA LEU A 48 3.73 -7.41 -0.92
C LEU A 48 2.47 -6.67 -1.40
N PRO A 49 1.31 -7.34 -1.45
CA PRO A 49 0.06 -6.65 -1.72
C PRO A 49 -0.22 -5.69 -0.56
N ARG A 50 -0.28 -4.40 -0.86
CA ARG A 50 -0.51 -3.35 0.13
C ARG A 50 -1.48 -2.31 -0.41
N ILE A 51 -2.15 -1.63 0.50
CA ILE A 51 -2.97 -0.45 0.22
C ILE A 51 -2.51 0.65 1.16
N VAL A 52 -2.23 1.82 0.61
CA VAL A 52 -1.84 3.00 1.37
C VAL A 52 -3.06 3.86 1.63
N VAL A 53 -3.35 4.13 2.90
CA VAL A 53 -4.50 4.92 3.31
C VAL A 53 -4.03 6.25 3.88
N PHE A 54 -4.34 7.35 3.21
CA PHE A 54 -4.12 8.70 3.70
C PHE A 54 -5.37 9.17 4.44
N ASN A 55 -5.27 9.25 5.76
CA ASN A 55 -6.38 9.67 6.62
C ASN A 55 -6.29 11.15 6.97
N LYS A 56 -7.39 11.72 7.46
CA LYS A 56 -7.53 13.12 7.90
C LYS A 56 -7.48 14.16 6.77
N ILE A 57 -8.08 13.84 5.62
CA ILE A 57 -8.21 14.82 4.54
C ILE A 57 -9.08 16.04 4.92
N ASP A 58 -9.91 15.89 5.96
CA ASP A 58 -10.69 16.98 6.56
C ASP A 58 -9.81 18.08 7.21
N ALA A 59 -8.63 17.72 7.67
CA ALA A 59 -7.66 18.66 8.25
C ALA A 59 -6.65 19.21 7.23
N PHE A 60 -6.82 18.88 5.95
CA PHE A 60 -5.93 19.36 4.90
C PHE A 60 -6.16 20.85 4.64
N THR A 61 -5.11 21.65 4.76
CA THR A 61 -5.13 23.08 4.47
C THR A 61 -4.33 23.37 3.22
N TYR A 62 -4.85 24.25 2.39
CA TYR A 62 -4.27 24.61 1.11
C TYR A 62 -4.31 26.13 0.96
N THR A 63 -3.22 26.73 0.56
CA THR A 63 -3.12 28.15 0.23
C THR A 63 -2.85 28.31 -1.25
N PRO A 64 -3.84 28.75 -2.07
CA PRO A 64 -3.62 28.95 -3.48
C PRO A 64 -2.53 29.98 -3.70
N LYS A 65 -1.68 29.73 -4.68
CA LYS A 65 -0.66 30.68 -5.09
C LYS A 65 -1.28 31.70 -6.02
N GLU A 66 -0.95 32.98 -5.82
CA GLU A 66 -1.35 34.06 -6.72
C GLU A 66 -0.62 33.96 -8.06
N GLU A 67 -1.25 34.35 -9.16
CA GLU A 67 -0.68 34.22 -10.50
C GLU A 67 0.61 35.04 -10.70
N ASP A 68 0.74 36.15 -9.97
CA ASP A 68 1.91 37.06 -10.03
C ASP A 68 3.04 36.65 -9.06
N ASP A 69 2.87 35.60 -8.24
CA ASP A 69 3.87 35.16 -7.30
C ASP A 69 4.93 34.27 -7.98
N LEU A 70 6.12 34.82 -8.21
CA LEU A 70 7.26 34.15 -8.82
C LEU A 70 8.05 33.25 -7.84
N THR A 71 7.65 33.14 -6.59
CA THR A 71 8.32 32.26 -5.63
C THR A 71 8.15 30.78 -6.00
N PRO A 72 9.08 29.89 -5.61
CA PRO A 72 8.93 28.46 -5.84
C PRO A 72 7.65 27.91 -5.21
N ILE A 73 7.00 26.96 -5.86
CA ILE A 73 5.82 26.26 -5.33
C ILE A 73 6.23 25.52 -4.05
N LYS A 74 5.61 25.88 -2.94
CA LYS A 74 5.80 25.22 -1.65
C LYS A 74 4.75 24.12 -1.47
N ARG A 75 4.98 23.21 -0.51
CA ARG A 75 4.02 22.16 -0.15
C ARG A 75 2.63 22.67 0.21
N GLU A 76 2.56 23.87 0.78
CA GLU A 76 1.33 24.56 1.17
C GLU A 76 0.49 25.01 -0.03
N ASN A 77 1.10 25.11 -1.20
CA ASN A 77 0.45 25.54 -2.45
C ASN A 77 -0.06 24.38 -3.29
N ILE A 78 0.13 23.13 -2.85
CA ILE A 78 -0.34 21.94 -3.57
C ILE A 78 -1.77 21.65 -3.12
N SER A 79 -2.71 21.61 -4.08
CA SER A 79 -4.10 21.26 -3.80
C SER A 79 -4.24 19.78 -3.41
N LEU A 80 -5.35 19.43 -2.73
CA LEU A 80 -5.63 18.05 -2.38
C LEU A 80 -5.74 17.17 -3.65
N GLU A 81 -6.32 17.69 -4.72
CA GLU A 81 -6.47 16.98 -5.99
C GLU A 81 -5.12 16.69 -6.68
N GLU A 82 -4.21 17.67 -6.68
CA GLU A 82 -2.87 17.49 -7.21
C GLU A 82 -2.06 16.48 -6.39
N MET A 83 -2.18 16.54 -5.08
CA MET A 83 -1.54 15.58 -4.18
C MET A 83 -2.10 14.17 -4.41
N GLN A 84 -3.43 14.01 -4.51
CA GLN A 84 -4.06 12.73 -4.83
C GLN A 84 -3.57 12.18 -6.16
N ARG A 85 -3.55 13.01 -7.21
CA ARG A 85 -3.07 12.62 -8.53
C ARG A 85 -1.62 12.15 -8.51
N THR A 86 -0.75 12.86 -7.79
CA THR A 86 0.67 12.52 -7.65
C THR A 86 0.86 11.18 -6.96
N TRP A 87 0.15 10.94 -5.86
CA TRP A 87 0.25 9.69 -5.10
C TRP A 87 -0.40 8.50 -5.82
N MET A 88 -1.52 8.70 -6.52
CA MET A 88 -2.12 7.66 -7.36
C MET A 88 -1.18 7.25 -8.50
N ALA A 89 -0.52 8.20 -9.15
CA ALA A 89 0.48 7.90 -10.17
C ALA A 89 1.70 7.14 -9.59
N LYS A 90 2.15 7.51 -8.37
CA LYS A 90 3.29 6.87 -7.70
C LYS A 90 2.97 5.45 -7.22
N LEU A 91 1.76 5.20 -6.74
CA LEU A 91 1.35 3.94 -6.11
C LEU A 91 0.44 3.08 -7.00
N HIS A 92 0.26 3.44 -8.28
CA HIS A 92 -0.53 2.69 -9.24
C HIS A 92 -1.95 2.34 -8.74
N ASP A 93 -2.65 3.36 -8.20
CA ASP A 93 -4.01 3.24 -7.64
C ASP A 93 -4.16 2.36 -6.37
N ASP A 94 -3.05 1.89 -5.80
CA ASP A 94 -3.06 1.19 -4.51
C ASP A 94 -3.07 2.16 -3.32
N CYS A 95 -3.70 3.34 -3.47
CA CYS A 95 -3.86 4.32 -2.41
C CYS A 95 -5.26 4.92 -2.39
N ILE A 96 -5.68 5.37 -1.21
CA ILE A 96 -6.96 6.06 -1.02
C ILE A 96 -6.83 7.16 0.03
N PHE A 97 -7.57 8.24 -0.18
CA PHE A 97 -7.62 9.40 0.69
C PHE A 97 -8.97 9.45 1.42
N ILE A 98 -8.94 9.38 2.74
CA ILE A 98 -10.16 9.31 3.56
C ILE A 98 -10.17 10.34 4.68
N SER A 99 -11.38 10.63 5.19
CA SER A 99 -11.57 11.15 6.53
C SER A 99 -12.40 10.17 7.34
N ALA A 100 -11.76 9.51 8.29
CA ALA A 100 -12.46 8.61 9.20
C ALA A 100 -13.44 9.37 10.12
N ARG A 101 -13.13 10.62 10.46
CA ARG A 101 -13.95 11.49 11.28
C ARG A 101 -15.24 11.88 10.57
N GLU A 102 -15.12 12.37 9.34
CA GLU A 102 -16.25 12.84 8.54
C GLU A 102 -16.87 11.72 7.68
N LYS A 103 -16.35 10.48 7.81
CA LYS A 103 -16.78 9.31 7.04
C LYS A 103 -16.67 9.48 5.51
N MET A 104 -15.75 10.32 5.05
CA MET A 104 -15.53 10.55 3.62
C MET A 104 -14.73 9.38 3.02
N ASN A 105 -15.18 8.87 1.86
CA ASN A 105 -14.54 7.81 1.07
C ASN A 105 -14.39 6.46 1.80
N ILE A 106 -15.18 6.21 2.87
CA ILE A 106 -15.11 4.97 3.64
C ILE A 106 -15.69 3.78 2.84
N ASP A 107 -16.74 3.99 2.07
CA ASP A 107 -17.34 2.92 1.27
C ASP A 107 -16.48 2.57 0.06
N GLU A 108 -15.78 3.54 -0.51
CA GLU A 108 -14.75 3.32 -1.52
C GLU A 108 -13.58 2.51 -0.96
N LEU A 109 -13.13 2.80 0.26
CA LEU A 109 -12.12 2.03 0.97
C LEU A 109 -12.54 0.56 1.15
N LYS A 110 -13.78 0.31 1.58
CA LYS A 110 -14.32 -1.05 1.72
C LYS A 110 -14.34 -1.80 0.39
N SER A 111 -14.76 -1.12 -0.67
CA SER A 111 -14.79 -1.69 -2.03
C SER A 111 -13.39 -2.03 -2.53
N LEU A 112 -12.42 -1.15 -2.29
CA LEU A 112 -11.02 -1.36 -2.63
C LEU A 112 -10.45 -2.58 -1.90
N PHE A 113 -10.68 -2.70 -0.59
CA PHE A 113 -10.27 -3.86 0.21
C PHE A 113 -10.92 -5.15 -0.30
N TYR A 114 -12.22 -5.14 -0.53
CA TYR A 114 -12.93 -6.31 -1.03
C TYR A 114 -12.35 -6.80 -2.34
N ASN A 115 -12.17 -5.91 -3.31
CA ASN A 115 -11.63 -6.25 -4.62
C ASN A 115 -10.19 -6.78 -4.52
N ARG A 116 -9.36 -6.19 -3.66
CA ARG A 116 -7.98 -6.63 -3.46
C ARG A 116 -7.91 -8.00 -2.81
N ILE A 117 -8.69 -8.23 -1.75
CA ILE A 117 -8.78 -9.52 -1.07
C ILE A 117 -9.31 -10.59 -2.02
N LYS A 118 -10.36 -10.29 -2.81
CA LYS A 118 -10.90 -11.18 -3.84
C LYS A 118 -9.83 -11.60 -4.84
N SER A 119 -9.07 -10.64 -5.39
CA SER A 119 -7.98 -10.93 -6.33
C SER A 119 -6.93 -11.86 -5.75
N ILE A 120 -6.48 -11.59 -4.52
CA ILE A 120 -5.48 -12.41 -3.82
C ILE A 120 -6.03 -13.81 -3.55
N HIS A 121 -7.29 -13.91 -3.15
CA HIS A 121 -7.94 -15.18 -2.86
C HIS A 121 -8.03 -16.05 -4.11
N ILE A 122 -8.48 -15.50 -5.23
CA ILE A 122 -8.59 -16.22 -6.52
C ILE A 122 -7.22 -16.72 -6.98
N GLN A 123 -6.15 -15.92 -6.81
CA GLN A 123 -4.79 -16.33 -7.14
C GLN A 123 -4.29 -17.50 -6.29
N ARG A 124 -4.65 -17.50 -4.99
CA ARG A 124 -4.22 -18.56 -4.06
C ARG A 124 -5.06 -19.83 -4.17
N TYR A 125 -6.32 -19.68 -4.48
CA TYR A 125 -7.32 -20.76 -4.51
C TYR A 125 -8.13 -20.74 -5.80
N PRO A 126 -7.52 -21.05 -6.96
CA PRO A 126 -8.14 -20.91 -8.27
C PRO A 126 -9.34 -21.85 -8.49
N TYR A 127 -9.52 -22.84 -7.62
CA TYR A 127 -10.62 -23.82 -7.72
C TYR A 127 -11.77 -23.55 -6.73
N ASN A 128 -11.77 -22.41 -6.06
CA ASN A 128 -12.70 -22.13 -4.95
C ASN A 128 -13.59 -20.91 -5.25
N ASP A 129 -14.23 -20.92 -6.43
CA ASP A 129 -15.06 -19.82 -6.92
C ASP A 129 -16.35 -19.62 -6.12
N PHE A 130 -16.80 -20.64 -5.37
CA PHE A 130 -18.10 -20.62 -4.70
C PHE A 130 -18.26 -19.51 -3.67
N LEU A 131 -17.17 -18.99 -3.12
CA LEU A 131 -17.21 -17.86 -2.15
C LEU A 131 -17.60 -16.52 -2.79
N PHE A 132 -17.52 -16.44 -4.10
CA PHE A 132 -17.79 -15.21 -4.86
C PHE A 132 -18.94 -15.39 -5.85
N GLN A 133 -19.69 -16.48 -5.75
CA GLN A 133 -20.93 -16.63 -6.52
C GLN A 133 -21.90 -15.53 -6.08
N GLN A 134 -22.34 -14.73 -7.02
CA GLN A 134 -23.44 -13.81 -6.79
C GLN A 134 -24.70 -14.69 -6.69
N TYR A 135 -25.35 -14.63 -5.54
CA TYR A 135 -26.70 -15.18 -5.42
C TYR A 135 -27.63 -14.17 -6.12
N GLU A 136 -28.18 -14.57 -7.27
CA GLU A 136 -29.28 -13.85 -7.90
C GLU A 136 -30.56 -14.01 -7.08
#